data_617ac381f21e9fdee32496dcdbd8166c
#
_entry.id   617ac381f21e9fdee32496dcdbd8166c
#
_cell.length_a   1.000
_cell.length_b   1.000
_cell.length_c   1.000
_cell.angle_alpha   90.00
_cell.angle_beta   90.00
_cell.angle_gamma   90.00
#
_symmetry.space_group_name_H-M   'P 1'
#
loop_
_entity.id
_entity.type
_entity.pdbx_description
1 polymer ?
#
loop_
_entity_poly.entity_id
_entity_poly.type
_entity_poly.pdbx_seq_one_letter_code
_entity_poly.pdbx_strand_id
1 'polypeptide(L)'
;MLNFFKKNAALIWAKKHVQKAEEFKKNAEKNQEDLLISLVSTAQKTLFGREHDFENIRSVKDFQDRVPVTDYEDLKPYIERVKRGQGNILWTDTPEYFAKTSGTTSGSKYIPISKEGMPYQIAGAQSALFHYISKKNNADFVNGKMIFLQGSPELEEVFGIKTGRLSGIVAHHIPNYLQKNRLPSWETNIMEDWEAKVDKIVEETETQDMTLISGIPPWLIMYFEKLTEKHGKKIKQIFPNLQLLVTGGVNYEPYRDKMEDLLGGKVDIIQTFPASEGFFAFQDDYTKEGLLLLTNHGIFYEFIPLEEYGKPNARRLTLKETELHKDYALILTTNSGLWAYSIGDVVRFIDKKPYRILVSGRTKHFTSAFGEHVIAFEVEEAMRATLEKFPAQITEFHLAPQVNPSEGLPYHEWLIEFEKDPENIEKFGNELDQQLRNRNTYYDDLISGNILQKLHITNLKKNAFNEYAKSQGKLGGQNKIPRLANDRNIADLLEIYKL
;
A
#
# COMPACT_ATOMS: atom_id res chain seq x y z
N MET A 1 -33.32 -3.45 19.83
CA MET A 1 -33.42 -1.99 19.95
C MET A 1 -32.05 -1.30 19.81
N LEU A 2 -31.02 -1.67 20.58
CA LEU A 2 -29.67 -1.06 20.54
C LEU A 2 -29.02 -1.14 19.14
N ASN A 3 -29.10 -2.29 18.45
CA ASN A 3 -28.55 -2.49 17.10
C ASN A 3 -29.21 -1.60 16.04
N PHE A 4 -30.51 -1.35 16.17
CA PHE A 4 -31.23 -0.43 15.30
C PHE A 4 -30.75 1.03 15.47
N PHE A 5 -30.52 1.47 16.72
CA PHE A 5 -29.98 2.81 16.97
C PHE A 5 -28.53 2.95 16.45
N LYS A 6 -27.66 1.96 16.65
CA LYS A 6 -26.29 1.98 16.13
C LYS A 6 -26.27 2.12 14.60
N LYS A 7 -27.06 1.31 13.90
CA LYS A 7 -27.17 1.35 12.43
C LYS A 7 -27.63 2.71 11.92
N ASN A 8 -28.72 3.25 12.51
CA ASN A 8 -29.26 4.55 12.09
C ASN A 8 -28.28 5.70 12.39
N ALA A 9 -27.62 5.69 13.53
CA ALA A 9 -26.58 6.67 13.85
C ALA A 9 -25.42 6.60 12.84
N ALA A 10 -24.94 5.40 12.51
CA ALA A 10 -23.88 5.21 11.51
C ALA A 10 -24.30 5.74 10.13
N LEU A 11 -25.54 5.49 9.69
CA LEU A 11 -26.08 6.01 8.43
C LEU A 11 -26.15 7.55 8.41
N ILE A 12 -26.63 8.17 9.50
CA ILE A 12 -26.72 9.63 9.60
C ILE A 12 -25.31 10.25 9.57
N TRP A 13 -24.37 9.69 10.35
CA TRP A 13 -23.00 10.17 10.39
C TRP A 13 -22.29 10.01 9.06
N ALA A 14 -22.47 8.86 8.40
CA ALA A 14 -21.90 8.60 7.09
C ALA A 14 -22.40 9.62 6.03
N LYS A 15 -23.71 9.86 5.96
CA LYS A 15 -24.28 10.86 5.04
C LYS A 15 -23.74 12.26 5.30
N LYS A 16 -23.69 12.68 6.57
CA LYS A 16 -23.13 14.00 6.95
C LYS A 16 -21.64 14.10 6.61
N HIS A 17 -20.88 13.04 6.82
CA HIS A 17 -19.44 13.00 6.50
C HIS A 17 -19.22 13.13 4.98
N VAL A 18 -19.92 12.32 4.20
CA VAL A 18 -19.82 12.36 2.72
C VAL A 18 -20.24 13.73 2.16
N GLN A 19 -21.31 14.32 2.70
CA GLN A 19 -21.74 15.67 2.29
C GLN A 19 -20.64 16.72 2.50
N LYS A 20 -19.96 16.67 3.65
CA LYS A 20 -18.79 17.56 3.90
C LYS A 20 -17.63 17.27 2.95
N ALA A 21 -17.38 15.99 2.64
CA ALA A 21 -16.31 15.61 1.73
C ALA A 21 -16.51 16.15 0.31
N GLU A 22 -17.76 16.31 -0.15
CA GLU A 22 -18.07 16.89 -1.46
C GLU A 22 -17.57 18.34 -1.62
N GLU A 23 -17.50 19.12 -0.55
CA GLU A 23 -16.97 20.49 -0.57
C GLU A 23 -15.46 20.49 -0.84
N PHE A 24 -14.72 19.54 -0.23
CA PHE A 24 -13.28 19.41 -0.44
C PHE A 24 -12.96 18.94 -1.86
N LYS A 25 -13.75 18.02 -2.40
CA LYS A 25 -13.56 17.51 -3.76
C LYS A 25 -13.64 18.63 -4.81
N LYS A 26 -14.51 19.63 -4.61
CA LYS A 26 -14.69 20.76 -5.53
C LYS A 26 -13.53 21.76 -5.53
N ASN A 27 -12.84 21.91 -4.41
CA ASN A 27 -11.80 22.92 -4.20
C ASN A 27 -10.42 22.31 -3.99
N ALA A 28 -10.17 21.09 -4.47
CA ALA A 28 -8.97 20.31 -4.19
C ALA A 28 -7.66 21.08 -4.48
N GLU A 29 -7.56 21.73 -5.63
CA GLU A 29 -6.37 22.47 -6.06
C GLU A 29 -6.07 23.63 -5.10
N LYS A 30 -7.05 24.48 -4.84
CA LYS A 30 -6.89 25.61 -3.91
C LYS A 30 -6.57 25.14 -2.48
N ASN A 31 -7.29 24.12 -2.01
CA ASN A 31 -7.03 23.56 -0.67
C ASN A 31 -5.60 23.05 -0.53
N GLN A 32 -5.01 22.50 -1.59
CA GLN A 32 -3.63 22.03 -1.58
C GLN A 32 -2.62 23.21 -1.52
N GLU A 33 -2.85 24.28 -2.27
CA GLU A 33 -2.00 25.49 -2.20
C GLU A 33 -2.09 26.14 -0.81
N ASP A 34 -3.30 26.34 -0.28
CA ASP A 34 -3.51 26.90 1.06
C ASP A 34 -2.89 26.02 2.15
N LEU A 35 -2.98 24.70 2.00
CA LEU A 35 -2.35 23.74 2.92
C LEU A 35 -0.83 23.86 2.91
N LEU A 36 -0.17 23.91 1.75
CA LEU A 36 1.28 24.06 1.68
C LEU A 36 1.75 25.30 2.44
N ILE A 37 1.11 26.45 2.20
CA ILE A 37 1.48 27.71 2.88
C ILE A 37 1.28 27.57 4.39
N SER A 38 0.22 26.91 4.84
CA SER A 38 0.00 26.64 6.26
C SER A 38 1.08 25.75 6.86
N LEU A 39 1.47 24.67 6.18
CA LEU A 39 2.53 23.75 6.63
C LEU A 39 3.87 24.48 6.77
N VAL A 40 4.26 25.25 5.74
CA VAL A 40 5.49 26.05 5.72
C VAL A 40 5.50 27.08 6.84
N SER A 41 4.40 27.83 7.00
CA SER A 41 4.27 28.84 8.07
C SER A 41 4.39 28.22 9.46
N THR A 42 3.79 27.05 9.68
CA THR A 42 3.88 26.32 10.95
C THR A 42 5.30 25.90 11.27
N ALA A 43 6.03 25.41 10.27
CA ALA A 43 7.38 24.87 10.45
C ALA A 43 8.51 25.89 10.27
N GLN A 44 8.22 27.17 10.01
CA GLN A 44 9.25 28.19 9.69
C GLN A 44 10.36 28.33 10.75
N LYS A 45 10.06 28.03 12.01
CA LYS A 45 11.03 28.12 13.14
C LYS A 45 11.76 26.80 13.43
N THR A 46 11.44 25.73 12.74
CA THR A 46 12.17 24.45 12.86
C THR A 46 13.58 24.57 12.28
N LEU A 47 14.44 23.61 12.56
CA LEU A 47 15.77 23.57 11.96
C LEU A 47 15.66 23.52 10.42
N PHE A 48 14.88 22.54 9.89
CA PHE A 48 14.69 22.39 8.45
C PHE A 48 14.08 23.64 7.82
N GLY A 49 13.10 24.27 8.49
CA GLY A 49 12.46 25.49 7.97
C GLY A 49 13.42 26.67 7.87
N ARG A 50 14.34 26.84 8.84
CA ARG A 50 15.38 27.88 8.77
C ARG A 50 16.42 27.61 7.69
N GLU A 51 16.86 26.34 7.54
CA GLU A 51 17.86 25.95 6.53
C GLU A 51 17.33 26.11 5.11
N HIS A 52 16.00 26.02 4.91
CA HIS A 52 15.33 26.16 3.62
C HIS A 52 14.55 27.48 3.46
N ASP A 53 14.83 28.46 4.29
CA ASP A 53 14.27 29.82 4.18
C ASP A 53 12.73 29.86 4.10
N PHE A 54 12.06 29.09 4.96
CA PHE A 54 10.59 29.00 4.99
C PHE A 54 9.93 30.34 5.27
N GLU A 55 10.63 31.26 5.93
CA GLU A 55 10.15 32.61 6.20
C GLU A 55 9.81 33.38 4.91
N ASN A 56 10.47 33.07 3.80
CA ASN A 56 10.31 33.73 2.51
C ASN A 56 9.49 32.92 1.47
N ILE A 57 8.87 31.81 1.84
CA ILE A 57 8.00 31.02 0.96
C ILE A 57 6.58 31.58 1.01
N ARG A 58 6.04 31.98 -0.15
CA ARG A 58 4.68 32.53 -0.32
C ARG A 58 3.87 31.79 -1.40
N SER A 59 4.50 30.91 -2.16
CA SER A 59 3.88 30.19 -3.26
C SER A 59 4.44 28.77 -3.38
N VAL A 60 3.77 27.91 -4.14
CA VAL A 60 4.29 26.59 -4.51
C VAL A 60 5.65 26.71 -5.20
N LYS A 61 5.78 27.69 -6.10
CA LYS A 61 7.05 27.93 -6.81
C LYS A 61 8.19 28.29 -5.86
N ASP A 62 7.95 29.18 -4.88
CA ASP A 62 8.96 29.52 -3.88
C ASP A 62 9.40 28.29 -3.08
N PHE A 63 8.44 27.40 -2.74
CA PHE A 63 8.72 26.15 -2.06
C PHE A 63 9.59 25.23 -2.92
N GLN A 64 9.22 25.04 -4.17
CA GLN A 64 9.96 24.18 -5.10
C GLN A 64 11.39 24.66 -5.34
N ASP A 65 11.61 25.97 -5.37
CA ASP A 65 12.94 26.57 -5.59
C ASP A 65 13.87 26.44 -4.37
N ARG A 66 13.30 26.33 -3.15
CA ARG A 66 14.07 26.27 -1.90
C ARG A 66 14.17 24.87 -1.29
N VAL A 67 13.19 24.03 -1.53
CA VAL A 67 13.12 22.70 -0.92
C VAL A 67 13.34 21.65 -2.00
N PRO A 68 14.48 20.99 -2.02
CA PRO A 68 14.74 19.90 -2.97
C PRO A 68 13.81 18.71 -2.70
N VAL A 69 13.62 17.86 -3.70
CA VAL A 69 13.01 16.53 -3.47
C VAL A 69 13.94 15.73 -2.59
N THR A 70 13.39 15.16 -1.52
CA THR A 70 14.15 14.37 -0.53
C THR A 70 13.71 12.92 -0.56
N ASP A 71 14.56 12.02 -0.13
CA ASP A 71 14.22 10.67 0.27
C ASP A 71 14.53 10.44 1.76
N TYR A 72 14.42 9.18 2.22
CA TYR A 72 14.69 8.88 3.63
C TYR A 72 16.14 9.15 4.03
N GLU A 73 17.09 8.87 3.15
CA GLU A 73 18.52 9.08 3.46
C GLU A 73 18.85 10.58 3.58
N ASP A 74 18.20 11.43 2.78
CA ASP A 74 18.35 12.89 2.89
C ASP A 74 17.79 13.43 4.22
N LEU A 75 16.64 12.89 4.67
CA LEU A 75 16.02 13.31 5.93
C LEU A 75 16.59 12.61 7.17
N LYS A 76 17.34 11.52 7.00
CA LYS A 76 17.89 10.71 8.09
C LYS A 76 18.72 11.48 9.10
N PRO A 77 19.60 12.44 8.71
CA PRO A 77 20.33 13.27 9.68
C PRO A 77 19.40 14.05 10.63
N TYR A 78 18.28 14.55 10.12
CA TYR A 78 17.26 15.25 10.92
C TYR A 78 16.49 14.25 11.80
N ILE A 79 16.06 13.12 11.23
CA ILE A 79 15.34 12.06 11.94
C ILE A 79 16.16 11.51 13.10
N GLU A 80 17.47 11.32 12.95
CA GLU A 80 18.34 10.87 14.03
C GLU A 80 18.43 11.90 15.19
N ARG A 81 18.32 13.19 14.90
CA ARG A 81 18.23 14.22 15.94
C ARG A 81 16.89 14.17 16.67
N VAL A 82 15.78 14.00 15.90
CA VAL A 82 14.43 13.80 16.47
C VAL A 82 14.40 12.55 17.35
N LYS A 83 14.98 11.45 16.92
CA LYS A 83 15.11 10.19 17.69
C LYS A 83 15.85 10.38 19.02
N ARG A 84 16.77 11.33 19.11
CA ARG A 84 17.47 11.71 20.34
C ARG A 84 16.66 12.68 21.22
N GLY A 85 15.36 12.85 20.94
CA GLY A 85 14.46 13.70 21.70
C GLY A 85 14.56 15.19 21.40
N GLN A 86 15.23 15.59 20.29
CA GLN A 86 15.31 17.00 19.91
C GLN A 86 14.01 17.42 19.20
N GLY A 87 13.32 18.41 19.77
CA GLY A 87 12.15 19.03 19.15
C GLY A 87 12.51 20.11 18.13
N ASN A 88 11.52 20.54 17.36
CA ASN A 88 11.63 21.62 16.36
C ASN A 88 12.72 21.38 15.29
N ILE A 89 12.88 20.12 14.88
CA ILE A 89 13.82 19.72 13.83
C ILE A 89 13.13 19.73 12.47
N LEU A 90 12.26 18.77 12.19
CA LEU A 90 11.49 18.65 10.95
C LEU A 90 10.10 19.29 11.09
N TRP A 91 9.49 19.17 12.26
CA TRP A 91 8.18 19.72 12.60
C TRP A 91 8.25 20.37 13.98
N THR A 92 7.17 21.05 14.38
CA THR A 92 7.06 21.62 15.73
C THR A 92 7.10 20.54 16.79
N ASP A 93 7.80 20.77 17.88
CA ASP A 93 8.01 19.81 18.98
C ASP A 93 8.64 18.47 18.53
N THR A 94 8.46 17.44 19.33
CA THR A 94 8.78 16.05 19.00
C THR A 94 7.55 15.34 18.43
N PRO A 95 7.69 14.36 17.54
CA PRO A 95 6.56 13.57 17.07
C PRO A 95 5.95 12.76 18.24
N GLU A 96 4.67 12.45 18.11
CA GLU A 96 3.97 11.58 19.07
C GLU A 96 4.41 10.11 18.92
N TYR A 97 4.66 9.71 17.66
CA TYR A 97 5.10 8.37 17.32
C TYR A 97 6.20 8.38 16.25
N PHE A 98 6.97 7.28 16.25
CA PHE A 98 7.66 6.84 15.04
C PHE A 98 6.99 5.59 14.47
N ALA A 99 6.55 5.66 13.23
CA ALA A 99 6.17 4.47 12.49
C ALA A 99 7.43 3.78 11.95
N LYS A 100 7.73 2.59 12.48
CA LYS A 100 8.85 1.75 12.06
C LYS A 100 8.42 0.93 10.84
N THR A 101 9.10 1.10 9.72
CA THR A 101 8.82 0.38 8.48
C THR A 101 10.07 -0.31 7.96
N SER A 102 9.90 -1.37 7.17
CA SER A 102 11.03 -2.06 6.54
C SER A 102 11.75 -1.13 5.57
N GLY A 103 13.04 -0.91 5.78
CA GLY A 103 13.90 -0.21 4.84
C GLY A 103 14.38 -1.15 3.74
N THR A 104 14.64 -0.63 2.57
CA THR A 104 15.16 -1.44 1.45
C THR A 104 16.69 -1.44 1.41
N THR A 105 17.36 -0.39 1.86
CA THR A 105 18.83 -0.25 1.73
C THR A 105 19.56 0.03 3.05
N SER A 106 18.93 0.68 4.02
CA SER A 106 19.59 1.16 5.26
C SER A 106 19.00 0.61 6.55
N GLY A 107 18.27 -0.50 6.50
CA GLY A 107 17.60 -1.07 7.67
C GLY A 107 16.19 -0.48 7.90
N SER A 108 15.74 -0.42 9.16
CA SER A 108 14.42 0.12 9.49
C SER A 108 14.37 1.63 9.33
N LYS A 109 13.33 2.14 8.69
CA LYS A 109 12.99 3.55 8.63
C LYS A 109 12.12 3.94 9.82
N TYR A 110 12.29 5.15 10.30
CA TYR A 110 11.52 5.76 11.37
C TYR A 110 10.79 6.98 10.83
N ILE A 111 9.54 6.81 10.48
CA ILE A 111 8.71 7.88 9.92
C ILE A 111 8.02 8.62 11.06
N PRO A 112 8.26 9.94 11.22
CA PRO A 112 7.64 10.69 12.29
C PRO A 112 6.15 10.86 12.05
N ILE A 113 5.34 10.70 13.09
CA ILE A 113 3.92 11.02 13.11
C ILE A 113 3.70 12.05 14.20
N SER A 114 3.35 13.26 13.79
CA SER A 114 3.06 14.34 14.71
C SER A 114 1.72 14.15 15.40
N LYS A 115 1.51 14.91 16.47
CA LYS A 115 0.22 14.98 17.16
C LYS A 115 -0.91 15.47 16.26
N GLU A 116 -0.59 16.35 15.30
CA GLU A 116 -1.52 16.84 14.29
C GLU A 116 -1.74 15.85 13.15
N GLY A 117 -0.75 14.97 12.86
CA GLY A 117 -0.82 13.98 11.78
C GLY A 117 -1.65 12.75 12.13
N MET A 118 -1.57 12.27 13.38
CA MET A 118 -2.25 11.05 13.80
C MET A 118 -3.77 11.07 13.58
N PRO A 119 -4.51 12.17 13.86
CA PRO A 119 -5.94 12.24 13.58
C PRO A 119 -6.30 12.02 12.11
N TYR A 120 -5.46 12.42 11.17
CA TYR A 120 -5.72 12.23 9.73
C TYR A 120 -5.56 10.76 9.30
N GLN A 121 -4.65 10.01 9.91
CA GLN A 121 -4.54 8.56 9.68
C GLN A 121 -5.86 7.85 10.04
N ILE A 122 -6.42 8.19 11.19
CA ILE A 122 -7.69 7.63 11.65
C ILE A 122 -8.87 8.10 10.79
N ALA A 123 -8.90 9.39 10.46
CA ALA A 123 -9.98 9.98 9.66
C ALA A 123 -10.03 9.39 8.24
N GLY A 124 -8.88 9.05 7.64
CA GLY A 124 -8.82 8.39 6.34
C GLY A 124 -9.51 7.03 6.34
N ALA A 125 -9.19 6.18 7.33
CA ALA A 125 -9.83 4.87 7.50
C ALA A 125 -11.33 4.98 7.79
N GLN A 126 -11.73 5.93 8.65
CA GLN A 126 -13.14 6.20 8.93
C GLN A 126 -13.88 6.69 7.68
N SER A 127 -13.25 7.55 6.88
CA SER A 127 -13.83 8.08 5.63
C SER A 127 -14.14 6.97 4.64
N ALA A 128 -13.25 5.98 4.49
CA ALA A 128 -13.50 4.82 3.66
C ALA A 128 -14.79 4.08 4.06
N LEU A 129 -14.94 3.80 5.35
CA LEU A 129 -16.15 3.14 5.87
C LEU A 129 -17.41 4.00 5.73
N PHE A 130 -17.32 5.30 5.97
CA PHE A 130 -18.48 6.20 5.84
C PHE A 130 -18.92 6.35 4.38
N HIS A 131 -18.00 6.41 3.43
CA HIS A 131 -18.36 6.43 2.02
C HIS A 131 -19.02 5.11 1.60
N TYR A 132 -18.50 3.96 2.05
CA TYR A 132 -19.15 2.67 1.81
C TYR A 132 -20.57 2.62 2.40
N ILE A 133 -20.75 2.98 3.68
CA ILE A 133 -22.07 3.03 4.33
C ILE A 133 -23.04 3.93 3.56
N SER A 134 -22.60 5.13 3.18
CA SER A 134 -23.42 6.10 2.46
C SER A 134 -23.81 5.59 1.06
N LYS A 135 -22.84 5.04 0.31
CA LYS A 135 -23.06 4.48 -1.03
C LYS A 135 -23.98 3.27 -1.01
N LYS A 136 -23.77 2.35 -0.06
CA LYS A 136 -24.58 1.14 0.12
C LYS A 136 -25.95 1.45 0.72
N ASN A 137 -26.09 2.61 1.39
CA ASN A 137 -27.23 2.98 2.24
C ASN A 137 -27.55 1.90 3.29
N ASN A 138 -26.51 1.23 3.78
CA ASN A 138 -26.60 0.14 4.75
C ASN A 138 -25.37 0.17 5.67
N ALA A 139 -25.60 -0.06 6.95
CA ALA A 139 -24.57 -0.15 8.00
C ALA A 139 -24.75 -1.42 8.87
N ASP A 140 -25.31 -2.49 8.33
CA ASP A 140 -25.57 -3.72 9.12
C ASP A 140 -24.30 -4.32 9.70
N PHE A 141 -23.18 -4.19 9.00
CA PHE A 141 -21.89 -4.73 9.46
C PHE A 141 -21.41 -4.14 10.81
N VAL A 142 -21.89 -2.95 11.23
CA VAL A 142 -21.49 -2.36 12.53
C VAL A 142 -22.02 -3.13 13.74
N ASN A 143 -22.95 -4.05 13.54
CA ASN A 143 -23.56 -4.84 14.61
C ASN A 143 -22.82 -6.15 14.92
N GLY A 144 -22.03 -6.68 13.99
CA GLY A 144 -21.27 -7.90 14.15
C GLY A 144 -19.84 -7.66 14.62
N LYS A 145 -19.03 -8.71 14.48
CA LYS A 145 -17.61 -8.69 14.84
C LYS A 145 -16.78 -8.22 13.64
N MET A 146 -15.69 -7.54 13.97
CA MET A 146 -14.74 -6.99 12.99
C MET A 146 -13.34 -7.48 13.33
N ILE A 147 -12.58 -7.90 12.32
CA ILE A 147 -11.17 -8.22 12.48
C ILE A 147 -10.30 -7.31 11.61
N PHE A 148 -9.19 -6.88 12.19
CA PHE A 148 -8.11 -6.19 11.50
C PHE A 148 -6.86 -7.04 11.62
N LEU A 149 -6.52 -7.80 10.57
CA LEU A 149 -5.30 -8.57 10.50
C LEU A 149 -4.12 -7.61 10.38
N GLN A 150 -3.31 -7.54 11.41
CA GLN A 150 -2.23 -6.57 11.55
C GLN A 150 -1.03 -7.15 12.30
N GLY A 151 0.11 -6.46 12.20
CA GLY A 151 1.27 -6.74 13.04
C GLY A 151 1.00 -6.50 14.52
N SER A 152 1.99 -6.83 15.38
CA SER A 152 1.87 -6.59 16.83
C SER A 152 1.56 -5.11 17.11
N PRO A 153 0.61 -4.82 18.04
CA PRO A 153 0.31 -3.48 18.51
C PRO A 153 1.29 -3.00 19.59
N GLU A 154 2.26 -3.81 19.99
CA GLU A 154 3.26 -3.39 20.95
C GLU A 154 4.12 -2.25 20.45
N LEU A 155 4.39 -1.30 21.32
CA LEU A 155 5.20 -0.13 21.05
C LEU A 155 6.46 -0.15 21.90
N GLU A 156 7.58 0.04 21.25
CA GLU A 156 8.85 0.35 21.91
C GLU A 156 8.89 1.86 22.28
N GLU A 157 9.79 2.24 23.14
CA GLU A 157 10.05 3.65 23.43
C GLU A 157 11.49 3.99 23.04
N VAL A 158 11.63 4.99 22.18
CA VAL A 158 12.93 5.51 21.70
C VAL A 158 13.06 6.94 22.17
N PHE A 159 13.87 7.19 23.20
CA PHE A 159 14.07 8.51 23.83
C PHE A 159 12.74 9.24 24.18
N GLY A 160 11.79 8.52 24.77
CA GLY A 160 10.48 9.04 25.16
C GLY A 160 9.45 9.10 24.02
N ILE A 161 9.80 8.66 22.80
CA ILE A 161 8.88 8.64 21.66
C ILE A 161 8.42 7.20 21.42
N LYS A 162 7.11 6.99 21.44
CA LYS A 162 6.50 5.68 21.17
C LYS A 162 6.77 5.26 19.73
N THR A 163 7.26 4.05 19.54
CA THR A 163 7.74 3.55 18.26
C THR A 163 7.16 2.17 17.98
N GLY A 164 6.62 1.97 16.79
CA GLY A 164 6.07 0.68 16.36
C GLY A 164 5.60 0.69 14.91
N ARG A 165 4.96 -0.39 14.48
CA ARG A 165 4.33 -0.42 13.15
C ARG A 165 3.10 0.50 13.11
N LEU A 166 2.83 1.15 11.98
CA LEU A 166 1.66 2.02 11.83
C LEU A 166 0.36 1.33 12.28
N SER A 167 0.13 0.10 11.85
CA SER A 167 -1.07 -0.67 12.22
C SER A 167 -1.20 -0.88 13.73
N GLY A 168 -0.07 -1.10 14.40
CA GLY A 168 0.00 -1.20 15.86
C GLY A 168 -0.32 0.14 16.53
N ILE A 169 0.28 1.25 16.04
CA ILE A 169 -0.01 2.61 16.54
C ILE A 169 -1.50 2.92 16.39
N VAL A 170 -2.09 2.70 15.21
CA VAL A 170 -3.52 2.91 14.94
C VAL A 170 -4.41 2.10 15.89
N ALA A 171 -3.97 0.89 16.29
CA ALA A 171 -4.72 0.05 17.22
C ALA A 171 -5.00 0.71 18.56
N HIS A 172 -4.11 1.58 19.05
CA HIS A 172 -4.28 2.34 20.29
C HIS A 172 -5.27 3.51 20.17
N HIS A 173 -5.62 3.92 18.96
CA HIS A 173 -6.54 5.03 18.70
C HIS A 173 -7.97 4.58 18.36
N ILE A 174 -8.23 3.27 18.38
CA ILE A 174 -9.58 2.76 18.11
C ILE A 174 -10.49 3.10 19.29
N PRO A 175 -11.64 3.77 19.06
CA PRO A 175 -12.55 4.14 20.12
C PRO A 175 -13.05 2.94 20.95
N ASN A 176 -13.17 3.10 22.27
CA ASN A 176 -13.55 2.03 23.18
C ASN A 176 -14.89 1.34 22.83
N TYR A 177 -15.84 2.08 22.23
CA TYR A 177 -17.12 1.50 21.82
C TYR A 177 -17.00 0.51 20.65
N LEU A 178 -15.95 0.61 19.83
CA LEU A 178 -15.63 -0.34 18.74
C LEU A 178 -14.81 -1.52 19.25
N GLN A 179 -14.07 -1.38 20.33
CA GLN A 179 -13.19 -2.44 20.83
C GLN A 179 -13.96 -3.71 21.24
N LYS A 180 -15.20 -3.59 21.73
CA LYS A 180 -16.03 -4.76 22.08
C LYS A 180 -16.39 -5.65 20.89
N ASN A 181 -16.38 -5.10 19.70
CA ASN A 181 -16.68 -5.83 18.46
C ASN A 181 -15.44 -6.20 17.68
N ARG A 182 -14.26 -5.82 18.17
CA ARG A 182 -12.98 -6.06 17.50
C ARG A 182 -12.35 -7.38 17.92
N LEU A 183 -11.78 -8.07 16.96
CA LEU A 183 -10.96 -9.27 17.10
C LEU A 183 -9.62 -9.05 16.36
N PRO A 184 -8.61 -9.86 16.61
CA PRO A 184 -8.53 -10.80 17.70
C PRO A 184 -8.34 -10.10 19.07
N SER A 185 -8.25 -10.90 20.14
CA SER A 185 -7.89 -10.41 21.47
C SER A 185 -6.53 -9.70 21.47
N TRP A 186 -6.26 -8.93 22.53
CA TRP A 186 -4.96 -8.27 22.69
C TRP A 186 -3.83 -9.30 22.80
N GLU A 187 -4.05 -10.35 23.57
CA GLU A 187 -3.09 -11.44 23.80
C GLU A 187 -2.71 -12.13 22.49
N THR A 188 -3.66 -12.37 21.62
CA THR A 188 -3.41 -12.92 20.27
C THR A 188 -2.72 -11.91 19.36
N ASN A 189 -3.08 -10.64 19.47
CA ASN A 189 -2.48 -9.60 18.63
C ASN A 189 -1.00 -9.36 18.92
N ILE A 190 -0.53 -9.53 20.16
CA ILE A 190 0.88 -9.34 20.53
C ILE A 190 1.77 -10.55 20.21
N MET A 191 1.20 -11.68 19.79
CA MET A 191 1.99 -12.86 19.43
C MET A 191 2.98 -12.53 18.30
N GLU A 192 4.25 -12.92 18.51
CA GLU A 192 5.32 -12.73 17.52
C GLU A 192 5.33 -13.81 16.46
N ASP A 193 5.09 -15.08 16.86
CA ASP A 193 4.97 -16.19 15.92
C ASP A 193 3.70 -16.03 15.09
N TRP A 194 3.89 -15.76 13.79
CA TRP A 194 2.80 -15.45 12.90
C TRP A 194 1.91 -16.66 12.59
N GLU A 195 2.47 -17.86 12.46
CA GLU A 195 1.69 -19.06 12.17
C GLU A 195 0.79 -19.40 13.36
N ALA A 196 1.38 -19.44 14.58
CA ALA A 196 0.64 -19.65 15.82
C ALA A 196 -0.42 -18.55 16.06
N LYS A 197 -0.09 -17.30 15.70
CA LYS A 197 -1.04 -16.18 15.78
C LYS A 197 -2.24 -16.38 14.88
N VAL A 198 -2.03 -16.80 13.61
CA VAL A 198 -3.14 -17.02 12.68
C VAL A 198 -4.01 -18.19 13.13
N ASP A 199 -3.41 -19.28 13.67
CA ASP A 199 -4.17 -20.38 14.23
C ASP A 199 -5.05 -19.91 15.41
N LYS A 200 -4.50 -19.06 16.27
CA LYS A 200 -5.25 -18.49 17.39
C LYS A 200 -6.36 -17.54 16.93
N ILE A 201 -6.12 -16.75 15.88
CA ILE A 201 -7.14 -15.92 15.25
C ILE A 201 -8.28 -16.78 14.71
N VAL A 202 -7.98 -17.90 14.06
CA VAL A 202 -9.00 -18.85 13.57
C VAL A 202 -9.85 -19.35 14.73
N GLU A 203 -9.23 -19.79 15.84
CA GLU A 203 -9.95 -20.24 17.04
C GLU A 203 -10.87 -19.17 17.62
N GLU A 204 -10.40 -17.92 17.70
CA GLU A 204 -11.19 -16.82 18.26
C GLU A 204 -12.35 -16.38 17.37
N THR A 205 -12.26 -16.59 16.05
CA THR A 205 -13.19 -16.01 15.08
C THR A 205 -14.17 -17.01 14.48
N GLU A 206 -13.82 -18.30 14.39
CA GLU A 206 -14.59 -19.31 13.66
C GLU A 206 -16.06 -19.48 14.06
N THR A 207 -16.40 -19.14 15.32
CA THR A 207 -17.76 -19.19 15.85
C THR A 207 -18.42 -17.81 15.96
N GLN A 208 -17.75 -16.75 15.55
CA GLN A 208 -18.22 -15.39 15.70
C GLN A 208 -19.04 -14.93 14.50
N ASP A 209 -19.93 -13.98 14.72
CA ASP A 209 -20.68 -13.30 13.67
C ASP A 209 -19.79 -12.24 13.00
N MET A 210 -18.89 -12.70 12.13
CA MET A 210 -17.96 -11.82 11.42
C MET A 210 -18.67 -11.06 10.29
N THR A 211 -18.58 -9.73 10.32
CA THR A 211 -19.26 -8.84 9.35
C THR A 211 -18.31 -7.97 8.54
N LEU A 212 -17.13 -7.67 9.09
CA LEU A 212 -16.06 -6.95 8.42
C LEU A 212 -14.72 -7.61 8.71
N ILE A 213 -13.94 -7.81 7.64
CA ILE A 213 -12.56 -8.31 7.76
C ILE A 213 -11.64 -7.37 7.00
N SER A 214 -10.55 -6.94 7.64
CA SER A 214 -9.55 -6.05 7.04
C SER A 214 -8.15 -6.64 7.16
N GLY A 215 -7.37 -6.48 6.11
CA GLY A 215 -5.97 -6.89 6.07
C GLY A 215 -5.37 -6.75 4.69
N ILE A 216 -4.08 -6.99 4.58
CA ILE A 216 -3.46 -7.11 3.26
C ILE A 216 -3.87 -8.43 2.60
N PRO A 217 -4.08 -8.49 1.28
CA PRO A 217 -4.56 -9.68 0.58
C PRO A 217 -3.84 -10.99 0.92
N PRO A 218 -2.51 -11.09 0.97
CA PRO A 218 -1.83 -12.34 1.34
C PRO A 218 -2.22 -12.86 2.73
N TRP A 219 -2.41 -11.97 3.71
CA TRP A 219 -2.82 -12.38 5.07
C TRP A 219 -4.28 -12.80 5.14
N LEU A 220 -5.14 -12.14 4.36
CA LEU A 220 -6.54 -12.54 4.24
C LEU A 220 -6.64 -13.93 3.63
N ILE A 221 -5.87 -14.22 2.58
CA ILE A 221 -5.82 -15.54 1.94
C ILE A 221 -5.36 -16.60 2.94
N MET A 222 -4.23 -16.41 3.61
CA MET A 222 -3.72 -17.35 4.61
C MET A 222 -4.77 -17.64 5.70
N TYR A 223 -5.42 -16.62 6.24
CA TYR A 223 -6.46 -16.76 7.24
C TYR A 223 -7.68 -17.52 6.70
N PHE A 224 -8.10 -17.23 5.47
CA PHE A 224 -9.23 -17.90 4.83
C PHE A 224 -8.92 -19.35 4.47
N GLU A 225 -7.72 -19.65 4.02
CA GLU A 225 -7.27 -21.02 3.76
C GLU A 225 -7.34 -21.89 5.02
N LYS A 226 -6.78 -21.39 6.13
CA LYS A 226 -6.85 -22.12 7.42
C LYS A 226 -8.30 -22.36 7.87
N LEU A 227 -9.19 -21.37 7.71
CA LEU A 227 -10.61 -21.55 8.00
C LEU A 227 -11.28 -22.58 7.08
N THR A 228 -11.02 -22.50 5.77
CA THR A 228 -11.63 -23.41 4.79
C THR A 228 -11.11 -24.83 4.96
N GLU A 229 -9.81 -25.01 5.24
CA GLU A 229 -9.22 -26.31 5.54
C GLU A 229 -9.83 -26.93 6.81
N LYS A 230 -9.93 -26.16 7.89
CA LYS A 230 -10.49 -26.64 9.16
C LYS A 230 -11.96 -27.04 9.07
N HIS A 231 -12.77 -26.29 8.32
CA HIS A 231 -14.22 -26.48 8.28
C HIS A 231 -14.73 -27.23 7.03
N GLY A 232 -13.92 -27.39 5.99
CA GLY A 232 -14.37 -27.94 4.70
C GLY A 232 -15.44 -27.08 4.00
N LYS A 233 -15.46 -25.77 4.29
CA LYS A 233 -16.51 -24.83 3.84
C LYS A 233 -15.90 -23.55 3.31
N LYS A 234 -16.58 -22.88 2.37
CA LYS A 234 -16.22 -21.53 1.92
C LYS A 234 -16.51 -20.48 3.00
N ILE A 235 -15.81 -19.37 2.97
CA ILE A 235 -15.88 -18.32 4.01
C ILE A 235 -17.30 -17.79 4.24
N LYS A 236 -18.09 -17.59 3.18
CA LYS A 236 -19.50 -17.16 3.32
C LYS A 236 -20.42 -18.22 3.96
N GLN A 237 -20.02 -19.48 3.99
CA GLN A 237 -20.73 -20.53 4.73
C GLN A 237 -20.33 -20.56 6.21
N ILE A 238 -19.07 -20.15 6.52
CA ILE A 238 -18.57 -20.01 7.89
C ILE A 238 -19.09 -18.70 8.49
N PHE A 239 -19.02 -17.61 7.74
CA PHE A 239 -19.44 -16.26 8.13
C PHE A 239 -20.57 -15.74 7.22
N PRO A 240 -21.83 -16.20 7.41
CA PRO A 240 -22.95 -15.84 6.52
C PRO A 240 -23.21 -14.33 6.43
N ASN A 241 -22.92 -13.59 7.50
CA ASN A 241 -23.13 -12.15 7.61
C ASN A 241 -21.92 -11.32 7.21
N LEU A 242 -20.82 -11.91 6.69
CA LEU A 242 -19.67 -11.16 6.19
C LEU A 242 -20.10 -10.29 5.00
N GLN A 243 -20.01 -8.97 5.14
CA GLN A 243 -20.45 -8.00 4.15
C GLN A 243 -19.31 -7.27 3.47
N LEU A 244 -18.21 -7.01 4.20
CA LEU A 244 -17.17 -6.11 3.75
C LEU A 244 -15.76 -6.65 4.02
N LEU A 245 -14.94 -6.65 2.98
CA LEU A 245 -13.49 -6.73 3.07
C LEU A 245 -12.89 -5.33 2.86
N VAL A 246 -11.94 -4.95 3.71
CA VAL A 246 -11.14 -3.73 3.54
C VAL A 246 -9.69 -4.13 3.30
N THR A 247 -9.17 -3.82 2.14
CA THR A 247 -7.81 -4.20 1.75
C THR A 247 -6.94 -2.98 1.47
N GLY A 248 -5.64 -3.13 1.58
CA GLY A 248 -4.69 -2.08 1.26
C GLY A 248 -3.26 -2.56 1.34
N GLY A 249 -2.35 -1.65 1.04
CA GLY A 249 -0.93 -1.93 1.18
C GLY A 249 -0.30 -2.75 0.05
N VAL A 250 -1.05 -3.49 -0.75
CA VAL A 250 -0.65 -4.13 -2.02
C VAL A 250 -1.80 -4.00 -3.01
N ASN A 251 -1.50 -4.14 -4.31
CA ASN A 251 -2.54 -4.23 -5.32
C ASN A 251 -3.39 -5.49 -5.08
N TYR A 252 -4.70 -5.32 -5.08
CA TYR A 252 -5.65 -6.42 -4.83
C TYR A 252 -5.84 -7.33 -6.05
N GLU A 253 -5.71 -6.80 -7.24
CA GLU A 253 -6.11 -7.49 -8.48
C GLU A 253 -5.48 -8.88 -8.68
N PRO A 254 -4.19 -9.09 -8.42
CA PRO A 254 -3.59 -10.43 -8.57
C PRO A 254 -4.14 -11.49 -7.60
N TYR A 255 -4.80 -11.05 -6.53
CA TYR A 255 -5.37 -11.95 -5.51
C TYR A 255 -6.88 -12.16 -5.68
N ARG A 256 -7.52 -11.46 -6.62
CA ARG A 256 -8.97 -11.41 -6.80
C ARG A 256 -9.59 -12.79 -6.96
N ASP A 257 -9.15 -13.56 -7.94
CA ASP A 257 -9.77 -14.85 -8.27
C ASP A 257 -9.67 -15.84 -7.10
N LYS A 258 -8.50 -15.92 -6.47
CA LYS A 258 -8.30 -16.78 -5.30
C LYS A 258 -9.16 -16.31 -4.12
N MET A 259 -9.26 -15.00 -3.90
CA MET A 259 -10.08 -14.43 -2.85
C MET A 259 -11.57 -14.74 -3.08
N GLU A 260 -12.06 -14.56 -4.30
CA GLU A 260 -13.45 -14.86 -4.67
C GLU A 260 -13.76 -16.34 -4.52
N ASP A 261 -12.84 -17.22 -4.90
CA ASP A 261 -13.00 -18.66 -4.69
C ASP A 261 -13.08 -19.02 -3.20
N LEU A 262 -12.20 -18.52 -2.38
CA LEU A 262 -12.20 -18.75 -0.93
C LEU A 262 -13.49 -18.22 -0.27
N LEU A 263 -13.92 -17.02 -0.68
CA LEU A 263 -15.16 -16.44 -0.18
C LEU A 263 -16.39 -17.30 -0.50
N GLY A 264 -16.48 -17.86 -1.69
CA GLY A 264 -17.60 -18.70 -2.13
C GLY A 264 -18.96 -17.99 -2.12
N GLY A 265 -18.97 -16.66 -2.23
CA GLY A 265 -20.15 -15.83 -2.26
C GLY A 265 -19.83 -14.34 -2.28
N LYS A 266 -20.85 -13.51 -2.53
CA LYS A 266 -20.67 -12.08 -2.70
C LYS A 266 -20.30 -11.39 -1.38
N VAL A 267 -19.16 -10.72 -1.37
CA VAL A 267 -18.67 -9.80 -0.33
C VAL A 267 -18.22 -8.52 -1.01
N ASP A 268 -18.60 -7.37 -0.48
CA ASP A 268 -18.13 -6.10 -1.04
C ASP A 268 -16.66 -5.88 -0.62
N ILE A 269 -15.86 -5.32 -1.51
CA ILE A 269 -14.43 -5.07 -1.26
C ILE A 269 -14.16 -3.60 -1.49
N ILE A 270 -13.47 -2.96 -0.55
CA ILE A 270 -12.95 -1.60 -0.69
C ILE A 270 -11.45 -1.60 -0.48
N GLN A 271 -10.76 -0.84 -1.31
CA GLN A 271 -9.33 -0.69 -1.27
C GLN A 271 -8.95 0.64 -0.62
N THR A 272 -7.82 0.63 0.10
CA THR A 272 -7.26 1.80 0.79
C THR A 272 -5.78 1.94 0.47
N PHE A 273 -5.29 3.18 0.53
CA PHE A 273 -3.88 3.51 0.34
C PHE A 273 -3.33 4.23 1.58
N PRO A 274 -3.14 3.51 2.70
CA PRO A 274 -2.42 4.00 3.86
C PRO A 274 -0.92 3.72 3.72
N ALA A 275 -0.11 4.61 4.30
CA ALA A 275 1.31 4.40 4.52
C ALA A 275 1.73 5.00 5.87
N SER A 276 2.96 4.72 6.31
CA SER A 276 3.52 5.31 7.52
C SER A 276 3.56 6.85 7.45
N GLU A 277 3.72 7.36 6.25
CA GLU A 277 3.80 8.78 5.91
C GLU A 277 2.44 9.49 5.91
N GLY A 278 1.34 8.75 5.74
CA GLY A 278 0.00 9.30 5.71
C GLY A 278 -1.06 8.35 5.17
N PHE A 279 -2.32 8.77 5.22
CA PHE A 279 -3.42 8.08 4.56
C PHE A 279 -3.81 8.87 3.30
N PHE A 280 -3.51 8.33 2.13
CA PHE A 280 -3.53 9.09 0.87
C PHE A 280 -4.84 9.00 0.11
N ALA A 281 -5.39 7.79 0.02
CA ALA A 281 -6.57 7.55 -0.81
C ALA A 281 -7.36 6.33 -0.36
N PHE A 282 -8.61 6.24 -0.78
CA PHE A 282 -9.46 5.06 -0.60
C PHE A 282 -10.50 4.96 -1.71
N GLN A 283 -11.05 3.78 -1.90
CA GLN A 283 -12.14 3.53 -2.84
C GLN A 283 -13.46 4.01 -2.22
N ASP A 284 -13.89 5.22 -2.59
CA ASP A 284 -15.14 5.84 -2.11
C ASP A 284 -16.38 5.30 -2.85
N ASP A 285 -16.19 4.69 -4.00
CA ASP A 285 -17.21 4.04 -4.80
C ASP A 285 -16.72 2.65 -5.23
N TYR A 286 -17.13 1.61 -4.52
CA TYR A 286 -16.74 0.22 -4.79
C TYR A 286 -17.23 -0.31 -6.15
N THR A 287 -18.01 0.46 -6.90
CA THR A 287 -18.45 0.15 -8.27
C THR A 287 -17.58 0.80 -9.34
N LYS A 288 -16.60 1.62 -8.94
CA LYS A 288 -15.70 2.34 -9.83
C LYS A 288 -14.25 1.96 -9.56
N GLU A 289 -13.47 1.99 -10.60
CA GLU A 289 -12.03 1.87 -10.50
C GLU A 289 -11.40 3.08 -9.82
N GLY A 290 -10.27 2.85 -9.17
CA GLY A 290 -9.43 3.88 -8.58
C GLY A 290 -9.85 4.35 -7.21
N LEU A 291 -8.93 5.05 -6.58
CA LEU A 291 -9.02 5.54 -5.21
C LEU A 291 -9.21 7.05 -5.22
N LEU A 292 -10.14 7.56 -4.42
CA LEU A 292 -10.31 8.99 -4.18
C LEU A 292 -9.09 9.52 -3.43
N LEU A 293 -8.35 10.46 -4.03
CA LEU A 293 -7.23 11.13 -3.39
C LEU A 293 -7.71 12.10 -2.31
N LEU A 294 -7.16 12.00 -1.11
CA LEU A 294 -7.49 12.83 0.04
C LEU A 294 -6.68 14.13 0.04
N THR A 295 -7.21 15.17 -0.53
CA THR A 295 -6.52 16.46 -0.72
C THR A 295 -6.59 17.41 0.47
N ASN A 296 -7.19 16.97 1.59
CA ASN A 296 -7.42 17.77 2.81
C ASN A 296 -6.96 17.06 4.09
N HIS A 297 -6.06 16.07 3.98
CA HIS A 297 -5.61 15.24 5.11
C HIS A 297 -4.19 15.58 5.59
N GLY A 298 -3.84 16.88 5.63
CA GLY A 298 -2.55 17.33 6.17
C GLY A 298 -1.35 17.01 5.28
N ILE A 299 -1.59 16.67 4.02
CA ILE A 299 -0.56 16.31 3.04
C ILE A 299 -0.73 17.16 1.77
N PHE A 300 0.31 17.89 1.43
CA PHE A 300 0.45 18.53 0.12
C PHE A 300 1.16 17.57 -0.82
N TYR A 301 0.61 17.42 -2.03
CA TYR A 301 1.08 16.48 -3.03
C TYR A 301 1.75 17.18 -4.19
N GLU A 302 2.89 16.64 -4.62
CA GLU A 302 3.53 16.96 -5.88
C GLU A 302 3.75 15.68 -6.69
N PHE A 303 3.84 15.83 -8.00
CA PHE A 303 3.88 14.73 -8.95
C PHE A 303 5.01 14.96 -9.94
N ILE A 304 5.98 14.04 -9.98
CA ILE A 304 7.06 14.08 -10.96
C ILE A 304 6.74 13.08 -12.06
N PRO A 305 6.62 13.50 -13.35
CA PRO A 305 6.46 12.54 -14.44
C PRO A 305 7.49 11.42 -14.31
N LEU A 306 7.06 10.16 -14.42
CA LEU A 306 7.95 9.02 -14.12
C LEU A 306 9.19 9.03 -15.02
N GLU A 307 9.05 9.45 -16.27
CA GLU A 307 10.15 9.58 -17.23
C GLU A 307 11.17 10.67 -16.88
N GLU A 308 10.81 11.60 -15.98
CA GLU A 308 11.69 12.66 -15.49
C GLU A 308 12.29 12.35 -14.10
N TYR A 309 11.74 11.37 -13.39
CA TYR A 309 12.14 11.06 -12.03
C TYR A 309 13.64 10.70 -11.95
N GLY A 310 14.33 11.33 -10.99
CA GLY A 310 15.78 11.18 -10.81
C GLY A 310 16.65 11.99 -11.78
N LYS A 311 16.06 12.73 -12.73
CA LYS A 311 16.81 13.60 -13.64
C LYS A 311 17.03 14.99 -13.02
N PRO A 312 18.15 15.65 -13.34
CA PRO A 312 18.31 17.07 -13.01
C PRO A 312 17.15 17.87 -13.62
N ASN A 313 16.57 18.79 -12.87
CA ASN A 313 15.46 19.64 -13.31
C ASN A 313 14.15 18.92 -13.64
N ALA A 314 13.91 17.72 -13.07
CA ALA A 314 12.62 17.07 -13.14
C ALA A 314 11.50 18.02 -12.68
N ARG A 315 10.41 18.10 -13.45
CA ARG A 315 9.28 18.98 -13.13
C ARG A 315 8.51 18.42 -11.93
N ARG A 316 8.20 19.29 -10.99
CA ARG A 316 7.36 19.00 -9.84
C ARG A 316 5.98 19.62 -10.10
N LEU A 317 5.03 18.78 -10.47
CA LEU A 317 3.70 19.21 -10.86
C LEU A 317 2.76 19.22 -9.65
N THR A 318 1.86 20.19 -9.62
CA THR A 318 0.71 20.21 -8.70
C THR A 318 -0.45 19.39 -9.28
N LEU A 319 -1.51 19.16 -8.49
CA LEU A 319 -2.72 18.46 -8.95
C LEU A 319 -3.26 19.00 -10.27
N LYS A 320 -3.29 20.32 -10.41
CA LYS A 320 -3.81 21.01 -11.61
C LYS A 320 -3.08 20.62 -12.89
N GLU A 321 -1.77 20.43 -12.79
CA GLU A 321 -0.86 20.22 -13.92
C GLU A 321 -0.74 18.75 -14.34
N THR A 322 -1.25 17.82 -13.53
CA THR A 322 -1.22 16.39 -13.87
C THR A 322 -2.14 16.09 -15.07
N GLU A 323 -1.83 15.05 -15.80
CA GLU A 323 -2.61 14.54 -16.93
C GLU A 323 -3.18 13.16 -16.63
N LEU A 324 -4.32 12.83 -17.23
CA LEU A 324 -4.92 11.49 -17.10
C LEU A 324 -4.06 10.44 -17.81
N HIS A 325 -4.05 9.25 -17.23
CA HIS A 325 -3.38 8.06 -17.76
C HIS A 325 -1.85 8.17 -17.91
N LYS A 326 -1.24 9.12 -17.20
CA LYS A 326 0.22 9.23 -17.06
C LYS A 326 0.67 8.81 -15.67
N ASP A 327 1.86 8.23 -15.60
CA ASP A 327 2.48 7.78 -14.35
C ASP A 327 3.35 8.86 -13.74
N TYR A 328 3.22 9.02 -12.43
CA TYR A 328 3.92 10.03 -11.64
C TYR A 328 4.52 9.43 -10.39
N ALA A 329 5.77 9.76 -10.09
CA ALA A 329 6.33 9.55 -8.77
C ALA A 329 5.62 10.49 -7.78
N LEU A 330 5.13 9.93 -6.66
CA LEU A 330 4.40 10.65 -5.64
C LEU A 330 5.35 11.30 -4.65
N ILE A 331 5.26 12.61 -4.50
CA ILE A 331 6.05 13.43 -3.58
C ILE A 331 5.12 14.04 -2.53
N LEU A 332 5.53 13.99 -1.27
CA LEU A 332 4.71 14.38 -0.12
C LEU A 332 5.34 15.51 0.67
N THR A 333 4.54 16.47 1.09
CA THR A 333 4.87 17.38 2.16
C THR A 333 3.81 17.28 3.23
N THR A 334 4.20 16.87 4.45
CA THR A 334 3.23 16.44 5.48
C THR A 334 3.29 17.32 6.74
N ASN A 335 2.19 17.34 7.46
CA ASN A 335 2.10 17.94 8.80
C ASN A 335 2.81 17.11 9.88
N SER A 336 3.71 16.22 9.50
CA SER A 336 4.62 15.48 10.38
C SER A 336 6.10 15.73 10.06
N GLY A 337 6.38 16.69 9.16
CA GLY A 337 7.72 17.13 8.86
C GLY A 337 8.45 16.36 7.76
N LEU A 338 7.71 15.63 6.91
CA LEU A 338 8.27 15.17 5.65
C LEU A 338 8.12 16.28 4.61
N TRP A 339 9.23 16.73 4.03
CA TRP A 339 9.30 17.89 3.14
C TRP A 339 9.73 17.46 1.74
N ALA A 340 8.87 17.69 0.76
CA ALA A 340 9.08 17.25 -0.63
C ALA A 340 9.59 15.79 -0.71
N TYR A 341 9.06 14.92 0.14
CA TYR A 341 9.54 13.56 0.37
C TYR A 341 9.03 12.60 -0.69
N SER A 342 9.93 11.94 -1.37
CA SER A 342 9.61 10.85 -2.29
C SER A 342 9.36 9.57 -1.51
N ILE A 343 8.11 9.16 -1.45
CA ILE A 343 7.72 7.90 -0.80
C ILE A 343 8.16 6.66 -1.60
N GLY A 344 8.44 6.85 -2.89
CA GLY A 344 8.81 5.78 -3.81
C GLY A 344 7.62 5.11 -4.50
N ASP A 345 6.39 5.55 -4.26
CA ASP A 345 5.22 5.04 -4.97
C ASP A 345 4.96 5.82 -6.26
N VAL A 346 4.45 5.11 -7.26
CA VAL A 346 4.01 5.66 -8.55
C VAL A 346 2.51 5.63 -8.59
N VAL A 347 1.91 6.75 -9.01
CA VAL A 347 0.46 6.87 -9.14
C VAL A 347 0.08 7.32 -10.56
N ARG A 348 -1.11 6.90 -10.98
CA ARG A 348 -1.71 7.27 -12.27
C ARG A 348 -3.07 7.89 -12.03
N PHE A 349 -3.31 9.08 -12.58
CA PHE A 349 -4.63 9.69 -12.52
C PHE A 349 -5.57 9.06 -13.54
N ILE A 350 -6.77 8.67 -13.08
CA ILE A 350 -7.84 8.13 -13.94
C ILE A 350 -9.06 9.04 -13.99
N ASP A 351 -9.18 9.98 -13.05
CA ASP A 351 -10.19 11.04 -13.04
C ASP A 351 -9.63 12.26 -12.29
N LYS A 352 -10.11 13.45 -12.64
CA LYS A 352 -9.78 14.72 -11.98
C LYS A 352 -10.97 15.40 -11.31
N LYS A 353 -12.17 14.82 -11.43
CA LYS A 353 -13.43 15.38 -10.86
C LYS A 353 -14.32 14.29 -10.26
N PRO A 354 -14.02 13.85 -9.04
CA PRO A 354 -12.89 14.17 -8.14
C PRO A 354 -11.59 13.50 -8.58
N TYR A 355 -10.46 13.96 -8.03
CA TYR A 355 -9.16 13.35 -8.28
C TYR A 355 -9.15 11.89 -7.82
N ARG A 356 -8.95 10.98 -8.78
CA ARG A 356 -8.83 9.54 -8.55
C ARG A 356 -7.52 9.02 -9.10
N ILE A 357 -6.89 8.17 -8.32
CA ILE A 357 -5.61 7.58 -8.66
C ILE A 357 -5.67 6.04 -8.62
N LEU A 358 -4.79 5.43 -9.39
CA LEU A 358 -4.34 4.05 -9.20
C LEU A 358 -2.91 4.09 -8.66
N VAL A 359 -2.56 3.17 -7.79
CA VAL A 359 -1.17 2.91 -7.42
C VAL A 359 -0.61 2.01 -8.50
N SER A 360 0.21 2.56 -9.39
CA SER A 360 0.69 1.86 -10.59
C SER A 360 2.06 1.19 -10.41
N GLY A 361 2.75 1.44 -9.29
CA GLY A 361 4.03 0.79 -9.03
C GLY A 361 4.87 1.53 -8.01
N ARG A 362 6.18 1.30 -8.07
CA ARG A 362 7.18 1.97 -7.22
C ARG A 362 8.36 2.46 -8.03
N THR A 363 8.93 3.63 -7.67
CA THR A 363 10.08 4.22 -8.35
C THR A 363 11.37 3.41 -8.18
N LYS A 364 11.48 2.62 -7.10
CA LYS A 364 12.63 1.74 -6.81
C LYS A 364 12.40 0.26 -7.18
N HIS A 365 11.21 -0.07 -7.69
CA HIS A 365 10.86 -1.39 -8.20
C HIS A 365 10.56 -1.26 -9.70
N PHE A 366 11.56 -0.92 -10.44
CA PHE A 366 11.61 -1.08 -11.88
C PHE A 366 12.80 -1.98 -12.18
N THR A 367 12.75 -2.72 -13.26
CA THR A 367 13.94 -3.31 -13.84
C THR A 367 14.34 -2.48 -15.05
N SER A 368 15.59 -2.14 -15.13
CA SER A 368 16.21 -1.44 -16.24
C SER A 368 17.65 -1.95 -16.43
N ALA A 369 17.84 -3.21 -16.09
CA ALA A 369 19.14 -3.86 -16.20
C ALA A 369 19.66 -3.84 -17.66
N PHE A 370 18.74 -3.70 -18.62
CA PHE A 370 19.01 -3.67 -20.05
C PHE A 370 18.56 -2.35 -20.70
N GLY A 371 18.04 -1.40 -19.93
CA GLY A 371 17.50 -0.13 -20.42
C GLY A 371 16.00 -0.15 -20.73
N GLU A 372 15.28 -1.24 -20.37
CA GLU A 372 13.88 -1.48 -20.67
C GLU A 372 12.91 -0.67 -19.81
N HIS A 373 13.31 -0.21 -18.65
CA HIS A 373 12.48 0.57 -17.71
C HIS A 373 11.10 -0.04 -17.42
N VAL A 374 11.04 -1.38 -17.26
CA VAL A 374 9.80 -2.08 -16.91
C VAL A 374 9.43 -1.75 -15.47
N ILE A 375 8.19 -1.35 -15.23
CA ILE A 375 7.65 -1.02 -13.90
C ILE A 375 6.72 -2.12 -13.37
N ALA A 376 6.56 -2.19 -12.06
CA ALA A 376 5.75 -3.23 -11.41
C ALA A 376 4.29 -3.28 -11.93
N PHE A 377 3.71 -2.14 -12.29
CA PHE A 377 2.38 -2.09 -12.88
C PHE A 377 2.29 -2.84 -14.22
N GLU A 378 3.29 -2.66 -15.10
CA GLU A 378 3.33 -3.37 -16.40
C GLU A 378 3.45 -4.87 -16.21
N VAL A 379 4.25 -5.29 -15.21
CA VAL A 379 4.43 -6.68 -14.80
C VAL A 379 3.12 -7.29 -14.28
N GLU A 380 2.44 -6.60 -13.38
CA GLU A 380 1.17 -7.04 -12.81
C GLU A 380 0.05 -7.10 -13.86
N GLU A 381 -0.03 -6.09 -14.74
CA GLU A 381 -1.01 -6.06 -15.82
C GLU A 381 -0.73 -7.10 -16.91
N ALA A 382 0.55 -7.38 -17.22
CA ALA A 382 0.90 -8.46 -18.13
C ALA A 382 0.45 -9.81 -17.56
N MET A 383 0.70 -10.04 -16.26
CA MET A 383 0.24 -11.25 -15.56
C MET A 383 -1.29 -11.36 -15.58
N ARG A 384 -2.01 -10.30 -15.22
CA ARG A 384 -3.49 -10.27 -15.21
C ARG A 384 -4.06 -10.62 -16.59
N ALA A 385 -3.58 -9.98 -17.65
CA ALA A 385 -4.06 -10.23 -19.01
C ALA A 385 -3.72 -11.64 -19.50
N THR A 386 -2.61 -12.21 -19.04
CA THR A 386 -2.23 -13.59 -19.35
C THR A 386 -3.18 -14.59 -18.68
N LEU A 387 -3.52 -14.35 -17.41
CA LEU A 387 -4.46 -15.20 -16.65
C LEU A 387 -5.88 -15.22 -17.24
N GLU A 388 -6.30 -14.12 -17.88
CA GLU A 388 -7.59 -14.08 -18.61
C GLU A 388 -7.62 -15.04 -19.81
N LYS A 389 -6.50 -15.26 -20.48
CA LYS A 389 -6.40 -16.13 -21.65
C LYS A 389 -5.97 -17.55 -21.31
N PHE A 390 -5.10 -17.69 -20.32
CA PHE A 390 -4.54 -18.95 -19.85
C PHE A 390 -4.80 -19.06 -18.34
N PRO A 391 -5.97 -19.54 -17.93
CA PRO A 391 -6.35 -19.61 -16.52
C PRO A 391 -5.36 -20.44 -15.71
N ALA A 392 -4.86 -19.85 -14.62
CA ALA A 392 -4.03 -20.49 -13.59
C ALA A 392 -4.34 -19.83 -12.25
N GLN A 393 -3.91 -20.43 -11.13
CA GLN A 393 -3.98 -19.80 -9.82
C GLN A 393 -2.56 -19.58 -9.34
N ILE A 394 -2.23 -18.33 -9.04
CA ILE A 394 -0.89 -17.91 -8.61
C ILE A 394 -0.97 -17.51 -7.15
N THR A 395 -0.07 -18.07 -6.34
CA THR A 395 0.12 -17.65 -4.95
C THR A 395 0.92 -16.37 -4.87
N GLU A 396 2.08 -16.33 -5.55
CA GLU A 396 2.95 -15.16 -5.63
C GLU A 396 3.93 -15.31 -6.80
N PHE A 397 4.56 -14.20 -7.19
CA PHE A 397 5.62 -14.21 -8.20
C PHE A 397 6.65 -13.11 -7.96
N HIS A 398 7.83 -13.30 -8.54
CA HIS A 398 8.94 -12.35 -8.52
C HIS A 398 9.61 -12.33 -9.90
N LEU A 399 9.84 -11.14 -10.44
CA LEU A 399 10.58 -10.92 -11.68
C LEU A 399 11.95 -10.33 -11.36
N ALA A 400 12.99 -10.91 -11.91
CA ALA A 400 14.36 -10.41 -11.82
C ALA A 400 15.10 -10.53 -13.17
N PRO A 401 16.06 -9.64 -13.47
CA PRO A 401 16.85 -9.74 -14.68
C PRO A 401 17.91 -10.85 -14.54
N GLN A 402 18.07 -11.67 -15.58
CA GLN A 402 19.21 -12.54 -15.75
C GLN A 402 20.17 -11.92 -16.76
N VAL A 403 21.16 -11.20 -16.22
CA VAL A 403 22.10 -10.41 -17.05
C VAL A 403 23.16 -11.28 -17.70
N ASN A 404 23.64 -12.31 -16.99
CA ASN A 404 24.71 -13.21 -17.46
C ASN A 404 24.23 -14.66 -17.39
N PRO A 405 23.35 -15.12 -18.28
CA PRO A 405 22.96 -16.52 -18.32
C PRO A 405 24.15 -17.38 -18.75
N SER A 406 24.16 -18.64 -18.36
CA SER A 406 25.20 -19.61 -18.78
C SER A 406 25.19 -19.88 -20.29
N GLU A 407 24.00 -19.74 -20.92
CA GLU A 407 23.79 -19.90 -22.36
C GLU A 407 22.74 -18.91 -22.86
N GLY A 408 22.88 -18.47 -24.13
CA GLY A 408 21.93 -17.61 -24.79
C GLY A 408 22.06 -16.12 -24.43
N LEU A 409 21.02 -15.36 -24.74
CA LEU A 409 20.95 -13.92 -24.47
C LEU A 409 20.41 -13.67 -23.05
N PRO A 410 20.65 -12.49 -22.46
CA PRO A 410 20.00 -12.07 -21.24
C PRO A 410 18.48 -12.14 -21.34
N TYR A 411 17.79 -12.23 -20.18
CA TYR A 411 16.34 -12.34 -20.13
C TYR A 411 15.74 -11.87 -18.80
N HIS A 412 14.44 -11.67 -18.77
CA HIS A 412 13.67 -11.55 -17.53
C HIS A 412 13.26 -12.93 -17.05
N GLU A 413 13.65 -13.28 -15.83
CA GLU A 413 13.20 -14.50 -15.15
C GLU A 413 11.99 -14.23 -14.26
N TRP A 414 10.94 -14.98 -14.49
CA TRP A 414 9.72 -14.97 -13.70
C TRP A 414 9.69 -16.21 -12.81
N LEU A 415 9.96 -16.03 -11.53
CA LEU A 415 9.85 -17.07 -10.50
C LEU A 415 8.40 -17.06 -10.02
N ILE A 416 7.64 -18.11 -10.31
CA ILE A 416 6.20 -18.16 -10.06
C ILE A 416 5.87 -19.36 -9.17
N GLU A 417 5.14 -19.10 -8.09
CA GLU A 417 4.51 -20.13 -7.26
C GLU A 417 3.05 -20.29 -7.71
N PHE A 418 2.77 -21.39 -8.42
CA PHE A 418 1.41 -21.71 -8.82
C PHE A 418 0.70 -22.51 -7.73
N GLU A 419 -0.50 -22.11 -7.37
CA GLU A 419 -1.43 -22.96 -6.63
C GLU A 419 -2.06 -23.99 -7.56
N LYS A 420 -2.39 -23.56 -8.80
CA LYS A 420 -2.83 -24.42 -9.90
C LYS A 420 -2.10 -23.99 -11.16
N ASP A 421 -1.32 -24.91 -11.73
CA ASP A 421 -0.58 -24.66 -12.96
C ASP A 421 -1.52 -24.33 -14.13
N PRO A 422 -1.05 -23.52 -15.11
CA PRO A 422 -1.74 -23.39 -16.39
C PRO A 422 -1.70 -24.72 -17.15
N GLU A 423 -2.68 -24.95 -18.03
CA GLU A 423 -2.75 -26.16 -18.86
C GLU A 423 -1.47 -26.37 -19.69
N ASN A 424 -0.83 -25.29 -20.12
CA ASN A 424 0.42 -25.31 -20.87
C ASN A 424 1.29 -24.10 -20.46
N ILE A 425 2.35 -24.37 -19.70
CA ILE A 425 3.25 -23.35 -19.16
C ILE A 425 4.05 -22.62 -20.24
N GLU A 426 4.39 -23.28 -21.36
CA GLU A 426 5.09 -22.65 -22.47
C GLU A 426 4.19 -21.64 -23.19
N LYS A 427 2.94 -21.99 -23.46
CA LYS A 427 1.96 -21.06 -24.05
C LYS A 427 1.66 -19.90 -23.09
N PHE A 428 1.55 -20.18 -21.79
CA PHE A 428 1.39 -19.17 -20.76
C PHE A 428 2.57 -18.19 -20.78
N GLY A 429 3.82 -18.68 -20.82
CA GLY A 429 5.02 -17.86 -20.90
C GLY A 429 5.10 -17.01 -22.17
N ASN A 430 4.76 -17.59 -23.31
CA ASN A 430 4.71 -16.84 -24.59
C ASN A 430 3.67 -15.71 -24.55
N GLU A 431 2.50 -15.95 -23.96
CA GLU A 431 1.49 -14.89 -23.79
C GLU A 431 1.96 -13.82 -22.80
N LEU A 432 2.56 -14.21 -21.68
CA LEU A 432 3.07 -13.28 -20.67
C LEU A 432 4.15 -12.35 -21.28
N ASP A 433 5.06 -12.91 -22.06
CA ASP A 433 6.05 -12.13 -22.82
C ASP A 433 5.38 -11.14 -23.77
N GLN A 434 4.40 -11.61 -24.56
CA GLN A 434 3.67 -10.74 -25.48
C GLN A 434 2.88 -9.65 -24.77
N GLN A 435 2.28 -9.95 -23.62
CA GLN A 435 1.56 -8.96 -22.83
C GLN A 435 2.49 -7.90 -22.24
N LEU A 436 3.71 -8.26 -21.83
CA LEU A 436 4.71 -7.32 -21.36
C LEU A 436 5.23 -6.44 -22.53
N ARG A 437 5.53 -7.04 -23.69
CA ARG A 437 5.95 -6.32 -24.91
C ARG A 437 4.92 -5.29 -25.34
N ASN A 438 3.62 -5.64 -25.30
CA ASN A 438 2.54 -4.73 -25.67
C ASN A 438 2.41 -3.51 -24.73
N ARG A 439 2.95 -3.60 -23.51
CA ARG A 439 2.88 -2.55 -22.49
C ARG A 439 4.13 -1.72 -22.37
N ASN A 440 5.28 -2.30 -22.74
CA ASN A 440 6.56 -1.64 -22.63
C ASN A 440 7.31 -1.69 -23.96
N THR A 441 7.33 -0.54 -24.66
CA THR A 441 7.95 -0.41 -25.98
C THR A 441 9.46 -0.67 -25.94
N TYR A 442 10.16 -0.26 -24.87
CA TYR A 442 11.61 -0.48 -24.74
C TYR A 442 11.92 -1.97 -24.56
N TYR A 443 11.12 -2.69 -23.76
CA TYR A 443 11.24 -4.14 -23.66
C TYR A 443 10.99 -4.82 -25.01
N ASP A 444 9.97 -4.40 -25.76
CA ASP A 444 9.70 -4.91 -27.10
C ASP A 444 10.86 -4.64 -28.08
N ASP A 445 11.43 -3.45 -28.04
CA ASP A 445 12.60 -3.08 -28.86
C ASP A 445 13.80 -3.99 -28.55
N LEU A 446 14.07 -4.30 -27.27
CA LEU A 446 15.17 -5.17 -26.87
C LEU A 446 14.98 -6.62 -27.34
N ILE A 447 13.75 -7.15 -27.25
CA ILE A 447 13.42 -8.49 -27.77
C ILE A 447 13.51 -8.50 -29.30
N SER A 448 12.91 -7.52 -29.99
CA SER A 448 12.92 -7.41 -31.45
C SER A 448 14.32 -7.18 -32.02
N GLY A 449 15.16 -6.47 -31.26
CA GLY A 449 16.57 -6.22 -31.59
C GLY A 449 17.53 -7.37 -31.25
N ASN A 450 17.03 -8.51 -30.73
CA ASN A 450 17.86 -9.63 -30.26
C ASN A 450 18.92 -9.22 -29.22
N ILE A 451 18.60 -8.25 -28.37
CA ILE A 451 19.41 -7.87 -27.21
C ILE A 451 19.00 -8.71 -25.99
N LEU A 452 17.70 -8.99 -25.88
CA LEU A 452 17.13 -9.92 -24.90
C LEU A 452 16.49 -11.11 -25.64
N GLN A 453 16.49 -12.26 -25.00
CA GLN A 453 15.59 -13.35 -25.36
C GLN A 453 14.26 -13.21 -24.59
N LYS A 454 13.24 -13.94 -25.05
CA LYS A 454 11.94 -14.03 -24.36
C LYS A 454 12.12 -14.38 -22.90
N LEU A 455 11.17 -13.93 -22.10
CA LEU A 455 11.16 -14.25 -20.67
C LEU A 455 11.21 -15.77 -20.38
N HIS A 456 11.79 -16.11 -19.25
CA HIS A 456 11.80 -17.49 -18.73
C HIS A 456 10.91 -17.59 -17.49
N ILE A 457 10.10 -18.65 -17.41
CA ILE A 457 9.34 -18.99 -16.20
C ILE A 457 10.10 -20.06 -15.43
N THR A 458 10.38 -19.75 -14.18
CA THR A 458 10.88 -20.70 -13.18
C THR A 458 9.72 -21.04 -12.24
N ASN A 459 9.21 -22.27 -12.37
CA ASN A 459 8.13 -22.76 -11.51
C ASN A 459 8.71 -23.12 -10.13
N LEU A 460 8.09 -22.60 -9.08
CA LEU A 460 8.50 -22.82 -7.70
C LEU A 460 7.58 -23.81 -6.99
N LYS A 461 8.12 -24.53 -6.01
CA LYS A 461 7.36 -25.40 -5.11
C LYS A 461 6.32 -24.60 -4.34
N LYS A 462 5.23 -25.26 -3.94
CA LYS A 462 4.25 -24.65 -3.03
C LYS A 462 4.92 -24.19 -1.73
N ASN A 463 4.50 -23.05 -1.23
CA ASN A 463 5.05 -22.36 -0.07
C ASN A 463 6.48 -21.80 -0.23
N ALA A 464 7.02 -21.74 -1.44
CA ALA A 464 8.38 -21.22 -1.68
C ALA A 464 8.57 -19.80 -1.13
N PHE A 465 7.65 -18.89 -1.43
CA PHE A 465 7.73 -17.50 -0.94
C PHE A 465 7.56 -17.38 0.57
N ASN A 466 6.73 -18.22 1.19
CA ASN A 466 6.57 -18.25 2.64
C ASN A 466 7.83 -18.78 3.32
N GLU A 467 8.41 -19.88 2.81
CA GLU A 467 9.67 -20.45 3.33
C GLU A 467 10.84 -19.45 3.15
N TYR A 468 10.90 -18.79 2.01
CA TYR A 468 11.84 -17.70 1.81
C TYR A 468 11.66 -16.58 2.84
N ALA A 469 10.44 -16.08 3.04
CA ALA A 469 10.15 -15.03 4.02
C ALA A 469 10.53 -15.47 5.43
N LYS A 470 10.27 -16.73 5.80
CA LYS A 470 10.64 -17.34 7.07
C LYS A 470 12.17 -17.39 7.24
N SER A 471 12.90 -17.83 6.22
CA SER A 471 14.37 -17.88 6.25
C SER A 471 15.02 -16.51 6.46
N GLN A 472 14.33 -15.43 6.03
CA GLN A 472 14.78 -14.05 6.20
C GLN A 472 14.30 -13.42 7.52
N GLY A 473 13.65 -14.19 8.41
CA GLY A 473 13.04 -13.66 9.65
C GLY A 473 11.91 -12.65 9.39
N LYS A 474 11.28 -12.72 8.21
CA LYS A 474 10.29 -11.73 7.73
C LYS A 474 8.88 -12.31 7.65
N LEU A 475 8.65 -13.51 8.16
CA LEU A 475 7.31 -14.09 8.19
C LEU A 475 6.42 -13.30 9.17
N GLY A 476 5.23 -12.95 8.76
CA GLY A 476 4.28 -12.24 9.60
C GLY A 476 4.67 -10.78 9.86
N GLY A 477 4.34 -9.93 9.05
CA GLY A 477 4.56 -8.50 9.17
C GLY A 477 4.17 -7.82 7.86
N GLN A 478 4.45 -6.52 7.74
CA GLN A 478 4.27 -5.78 6.48
C GLN A 478 5.37 -6.09 5.44
N ASN A 479 6.05 -7.24 5.59
CA ASN A 479 7.14 -7.61 4.71
C ASN A 479 6.57 -8.16 3.40
N LYS A 480 6.58 -7.33 2.37
CA LYS A 480 6.18 -7.69 1.02
C LYS A 480 7.40 -8.12 0.25
N ILE A 481 7.33 -9.25 -0.42
CA ILE A 481 8.32 -9.61 -1.42
C ILE A 481 8.06 -8.73 -2.64
N PRO A 482 9.06 -7.96 -3.11
CA PRO A 482 8.88 -7.17 -4.32
C PRO A 482 8.58 -8.09 -5.50
N ARG A 483 7.56 -7.77 -6.29
CA ARG A 483 7.24 -8.53 -7.51
C ARG A 483 8.19 -8.26 -8.66
N LEU A 484 9.00 -7.22 -8.53
CA LEU A 484 9.97 -6.79 -9.52
C LEU A 484 11.22 -6.28 -8.81
N ALA A 485 12.38 -6.72 -9.26
CA ALA A 485 13.68 -6.24 -8.80
C ALA A 485 14.60 -5.92 -9.98
N ASN A 486 15.56 -5.02 -9.75
CA ASN A 486 16.62 -4.69 -10.71
C ASN A 486 17.90 -5.51 -10.47
N ASP A 487 17.86 -6.44 -9.54
CA ASP A 487 18.93 -7.37 -9.18
C ASP A 487 18.39 -8.78 -8.91
N ARG A 488 19.29 -9.72 -8.63
CA ARG A 488 18.94 -11.11 -8.40
C ARG A 488 18.97 -11.55 -6.93
N ASN A 489 19.11 -10.63 -5.98
CA ASN A 489 19.28 -10.97 -4.56
C ASN A 489 18.16 -11.88 -4.01
N ILE A 490 16.91 -11.64 -4.45
CA ILE A 490 15.76 -12.46 -4.06
C ILE A 490 15.67 -13.71 -4.96
N ALA A 491 15.84 -13.54 -6.27
CA ALA A 491 15.74 -14.62 -7.24
C ALA A 491 16.72 -15.76 -6.93
N ASP A 492 17.98 -15.44 -6.66
CA ASP A 492 19.01 -16.43 -6.35
C ASP A 492 18.73 -17.21 -5.05
N LEU A 493 18.08 -16.56 -4.06
CA LEU A 493 17.63 -17.24 -2.84
C LEU A 493 16.38 -18.10 -3.04
N LEU A 494 15.57 -17.80 -4.05
CA LEU A 494 14.41 -18.59 -4.42
C LEU A 494 14.75 -19.82 -5.29
N GLU A 495 15.93 -19.86 -5.90
CA GLU A 495 16.34 -21.00 -6.75
C GLU A 495 16.31 -22.37 -6.04
N ILE A 496 16.55 -22.41 -4.73
CA ILE A 496 16.49 -23.67 -3.94
C ILE A 496 15.09 -24.29 -3.88
N TYR A 497 14.07 -23.51 -4.22
CA TYR A 497 12.67 -23.92 -4.25
C TYR A 497 12.15 -24.24 -5.66
N LYS A 498 13.05 -24.25 -6.66
CA LYS A 498 12.69 -24.62 -8.05
C LYS A 498 12.17 -26.05 -8.13
N LEU A 499 11.15 -26.28 -8.99
CA LEU A 499 10.60 -27.60 -9.30
C LEU A 499 11.46 -28.36 -10.31
#